data_66123d7b8122365afae9cbd0ae7f1a87
#
_entry.id   66123d7b8122365afae9cbd0ae7f1a87
#
_cell.length_a   1.000
_cell.length_b   1.000
_cell.length_c   1.000
_cell.angle_alpha   90.00
_cell.angle_beta   90.00
_cell.angle_gamma   90.00
#
_symmetry.space_group_name_H-M   'P 1'
#
loop_
_entity.id
_entity.type
_entity.pdbx_description
1 polymer ?
#
loop_
_entity_poly.entity_id
_entity_poly.type
_entity_poly.pdbx_seq_one_letter_code
_entity_poly.pdbx_strand_id
1 'polypeptide(L)'
;MASDEKVTPPALPPQVLLYHMATGHYLSRALNLAATLGIADRLKDGPRPVGELAQATATHAPSLHRVLRLLASAGVLVERDDGTFGLTPIGECLRTDTPGSAHAMVKLFAGPRIQDNWKDLEYCVRTGEPAFRQRGLADPFSDRDPEDAATRRWPTSPDSSRSRSPAPTTSRPSAPSWTSEAAAARS
;
A
#
# COMPACT_ATOMS: atom_id res chain seq x y z
N MET A 1 41.72 18.79 10.81
CA MET A 1 40.54 18.69 9.97
C MET A 1 40.33 17.20 9.69
N ALA A 2 39.46 16.54 10.45
CA ALA A 2 39.13 15.14 10.22
C ALA A 2 38.02 15.09 9.16
N SER A 3 38.28 14.42 8.06
CA SER A 3 37.33 14.19 6.98
C SER A 3 36.22 13.28 7.46
N ASP A 4 34.98 13.76 7.54
CA ASP A 4 33.79 12.97 7.76
C ASP A 4 33.61 12.02 6.54
N GLU A 5 34.23 10.85 6.60
CA GLU A 5 34.01 9.79 5.65
C GLU A 5 32.62 9.21 5.88
N LYS A 6 31.65 9.63 5.07
CA LYS A 6 30.31 9.06 5.03
C LYS A 6 30.41 7.58 4.71
N VAL A 7 30.33 6.75 5.72
CA VAL A 7 30.23 5.29 5.55
C VAL A 7 28.89 5.00 4.85
N THR A 8 28.95 4.80 3.54
CA THR A 8 27.79 4.33 2.77
C THR A 8 27.58 2.86 3.15
N PRO A 9 26.40 2.48 3.67
CA PRO A 9 26.15 1.07 3.97
C PRO A 9 26.29 0.23 2.70
N PRO A 10 26.83 -0.99 2.81
CA PRO A 10 27.04 -1.85 1.66
C PRO A 10 25.73 -2.07 0.92
N ALA A 11 25.71 -1.81 -0.39
CA ALA A 11 24.56 -2.06 -1.23
C ALA A 11 24.20 -3.55 -1.20
N LEU A 12 22.92 -3.88 -1.02
CA LEU A 12 22.45 -5.26 -1.06
C LEU A 12 22.79 -5.90 -2.41
N PRO A 13 23.17 -7.19 -2.43
CA PRO A 13 23.39 -7.90 -3.68
C PRO A 13 22.16 -7.82 -4.60
N PRO A 14 22.31 -7.68 -5.93
CA PRO A 14 21.18 -7.53 -6.85
C PRO A 14 20.12 -8.64 -6.73
N GLN A 15 20.55 -9.88 -6.45
CA GLN A 15 19.63 -11.02 -6.25
C GLN A 15 18.77 -10.85 -5.01
N VAL A 16 19.31 -10.26 -3.94
CA VAL A 16 18.55 -9.95 -2.71
C VAL A 16 17.54 -8.86 -2.98
N LEU A 17 17.89 -7.83 -3.76
CA LEU A 17 16.94 -6.79 -4.17
C LEU A 17 15.80 -7.36 -5.00
N LEU A 18 16.08 -8.25 -5.98
CA LEU A 18 15.03 -8.92 -6.75
C LEU A 18 14.13 -9.77 -5.86
N TYR A 19 14.69 -10.48 -4.88
CA TYR A 19 13.90 -11.24 -3.91
C TYR A 19 12.96 -10.31 -3.11
N HIS A 20 13.47 -9.19 -2.60
CA HIS A 20 12.64 -8.21 -1.89
C HIS A 20 11.52 -7.65 -2.77
N MET A 21 11.81 -7.33 -4.02
CA MET A 21 10.79 -6.86 -4.98
C MET A 21 9.73 -7.94 -5.22
N ALA A 22 10.12 -9.18 -5.45
CA ALA A 22 9.21 -10.30 -5.71
C ALA A 22 8.31 -10.62 -4.51
N THR A 23 8.83 -10.47 -3.28
CA THR A 23 8.10 -10.78 -2.03
C THR A 23 7.37 -9.58 -1.42
N GLY A 24 7.46 -8.40 -2.02
CA GLY A 24 6.84 -7.17 -1.50
C GLY A 24 5.34 -7.28 -1.23
N HIS A 25 4.63 -8.16 -1.94
CA HIS A 25 3.22 -8.42 -1.72
C HIS A 25 2.91 -9.07 -0.36
N TYR A 26 3.87 -9.75 0.30
CA TYR A 26 3.67 -10.31 1.63
C TYR A 26 3.38 -9.21 2.66
N LEU A 27 4.17 -8.12 2.62
CA LEU A 27 3.98 -7.00 3.51
C LEU A 27 2.65 -6.28 3.23
N SER A 28 2.30 -6.09 1.96
CA SER A 28 1.02 -5.51 1.56
C SER A 28 -0.16 -6.32 2.11
N ARG A 29 -0.11 -7.66 2.01
CA ARG A 29 -1.15 -8.54 2.54
C ARG A 29 -1.21 -8.51 4.08
N ALA A 30 -0.06 -8.46 4.75
CA ALA A 30 0.02 -8.35 6.21
C ALA A 30 -0.58 -7.02 6.70
N LEU A 31 -0.29 -5.90 6.03
CA LEU A 31 -0.87 -4.59 6.31
C LEU A 31 -2.40 -4.60 6.16
N ASN A 32 -2.91 -5.16 5.06
CA ASN A 32 -4.35 -5.28 4.84
C ASN A 32 -5.02 -6.10 5.94
N LEU A 33 -4.42 -7.24 6.30
CA LEU A 33 -4.97 -8.09 7.37
C LEU A 33 -4.97 -7.36 8.71
N ALA A 34 -3.87 -6.67 9.07
CA ALA A 34 -3.80 -5.91 10.31
C ALA A 34 -4.83 -4.78 10.36
N ALA A 35 -5.05 -4.07 9.24
CA ALA A 35 -6.09 -3.05 9.13
C ALA A 35 -7.50 -3.67 9.26
N THR A 36 -7.77 -4.79 8.59
CA THR A 36 -9.05 -5.50 8.65
C THR A 36 -9.37 -6.01 10.05
N LEU A 37 -8.37 -6.52 10.77
CA LEU A 37 -8.51 -6.98 12.15
C LEU A 37 -8.51 -5.83 13.18
N GLY A 38 -8.27 -4.58 12.75
CA GLY A 38 -8.20 -3.41 13.64
C GLY A 38 -7.08 -3.53 14.68
N ILE A 39 -5.92 -4.08 14.30
CA ILE A 39 -4.80 -4.30 15.22
C ILE A 39 -4.31 -2.97 15.81
N ALA A 40 -4.17 -1.93 15.00
CA ALA A 40 -3.71 -0.62 15.48
C ALA A 40 -4.66 -0.02 16.52
N ASP A 41 -5.96 -0.11 16.30
CA ASP A 41 -6.96 0.40 17.26
C ASP A 41 -6.93 -0.37 18.59
N ARG A 42 -6.56 -1.65 18.57
CA ARG A 42 -6.42 -2.47 19.80
C ARG A 42 -5.14 -2.19 20.57
N LEU A 43 -4.15 -1.61 19.90
CA LEU A 43 -2.86 -1.23 20.49
C LEU A 43 -2.78 0.24 20.90
N LYS A 44 -3.83 1.03 20.69
CA LYS A 44 -3.83 2.49 20.95
C LYS A 44 -3.56 2.87 22.41
N ASP A 45 -4.00 2.02 23.32
CA ASP A 45 -3.87 2.25 24.77
C ASP A 45 -2.57 1.65 25.36
N GLY A 46 -1.73 1.08 24.51
CA GLY A 46 -0.44 0.50 24.87
C GLY A 46 -0.20 -0.89 24.27
N PRO A 47 0.99 -1.44 24.50
CA PRO A 47 1.37 -2.75 24.01
C PRO A 47 0.55 -3.88 24.60
N ARG A 48 0.29 -4.93 23.80
CA ARG A 48 -0.47 -6.12 24.22
C ARG A 48 0.21 -7.41 23.77
N PRO A 49 0.05 -8.50 24.56
CA PRO A 49 0.52 -9.81 24.14
C PRO A 49 -0.33 -10.35 22.99
N VAL A 50 0.30 -11.16 22.12
CA VAL A 50 -0.38 -11.74 20.94
C VAL A 50 -1.62 -12.56 21.30
N GLY A 51 -1.63 -13.23 22.46
CA GLY A 51 -2.78 -14.02 22.93
C GLY A 51 -4.04 -13.17 23.11
N GLU A 52 -3.92 -11.98 23.69
CA GLU A 52 -5.04 -11.03 23.85
C GLU A 52 -5.52 -10.50 22.50
N LEU A 53 -4.59 -10.15 21.60
CA LEU A 53 -4.92 -9.69 20.25
C LEU A 53 -5.65 -10.78 19.47
N ALA A 54 -5.18 -12.03 19.56
CA ALA A 54 -5.80 -13.17 18.90
C ALA A 54 -7.21 -13.45 19.42
N GLN A 55 -7.41 -13.38 20.73
CA GLN A 55 -8.73 -13.52 21.34
C GLN A 55 -9.68 -12.42 20.87
N ALA A 56 -9.20 -11.15 20.91
CA ALA A 56 -10.00 -9.98 20.51
C ALA A 56 -10.34 -9.94 19.01
N THR A 57 -9.61 -10.69 18.17
CA THR A 57 -9.80 -10.76 16.71
C THR A 57 -10.33 -12.11 16.25
N ALA A 58 -10.62 -13.04 17.17
CA ALA A 58 -11.02 -14.42 16.86
C ALA A 58 -10.06 -15.14 15.90
N THR A 59 -8.74 -14.96 16.09
CA THR A 59 -7.70 -15.53 15.23
C THR A 59 -6.83 -16.54 15.98
N HIS A 60 -6.11 -17.38 15.21
CA HIS A 60 -5.15 -18.32 15.74
C HIS A 60 -3.86 -17.60 16.16
N ALA A 61 -3.57 -17.58 17.47
CA ALA A 61 -2.45 -16.79 18.03
C ALA A 61 -1.08 -17.07 17.40
N PRO A 62 -0.65 -18.33 17.16
CA PRO A 62 0.64 -18.59 16.49
C PRO A 62 0.71 -18.07 15.05
N SER A 63 -0.41 -18.02 14.33
CA SER A 63 -0.46 -17.48 12.97
C SER A 63 -0.45 -15.96 12.98
N LEU A 64 -1.22 -15.35 13.88
CA LEU A 64 -1.21 -13.90 14.08
C LEU A 64 0.19 -13.42 14.47
N HIS A 65 0.88 -14.10 15.38
CA HIS A 65 2.24 -13.76 15.80
C HIS A 65 3.20 -13.63 14.62
N ARG A 66 3.16 -14.56 13.65
CA ARG A 66 4.00 -14.49 12.43
C ARG A 66 3.72 -13.23 11.59
N VAL A 67 2.44 -12.86 11.48
CA VAL A 67 2.04 -11.64 10.76
C VAL A 67 2.51 -10.39 11.49
N LEU A 68 2.34 -10.33 12.83
CA LEU A 68 2.78 -9.19 13.63
C LEU A 68 4.31 -9.04 13.59
N ARG A 69 5.07 -10.14 13.61
CA ARG A 69 6.53 -10.11 13.43
C ARG A 69 6.97 -9.60 12.06
N LEU A 70 6.27 -9.97 11.00
CA LEU A 70 6.52 -9.41 9.66
C LEU A 70 6.29 -7.89 9.67
N LEU A 71 5.23 -7.42 10.32
CA LEU A 71 4.96 -5.99 10.45
C LEU A 71 6.00 -5.28 11.35
N ALA A 72 6.48 -5.94 12.38
CA ALA A 72 7.55 -5.43 13.24
C ALA A 72 8.88 -5.32 12.48
N SER A 73 9.24 -6.33 11.67
CA SER A 73 10.45 -6.28 10.83
C SER A 73 10.42 -5.16 9.78
N ALA A 74 9.23 -4.71 9.39
CA ALA A 74 9.01 -3.59 8.48
C ALA A 74 8.85 -2.24 9.21
N GLY A 75 9.00 -2.21 10.54
CA GLY A 75 8.92 -0.99 11.34
C GLY A 75 7.50 -0.44 11.55
N VAL A 76 6.46 -1.21 11.21
CA VAL A 76 5.06 -0.83 11.46
C VAL A 76 4.68 -1.05 12.93
N LEU A 77 5.15 -2.15 13.51
CA LEU A 77 4.98 -2.49 14.91
C LEU A 77 6.35 -2.60 15.58
N VAL A 78 6.35 -2.69 16.90
CA VAL A 78 7.50 -3.08 17.70
C VAL A 78 7.14 -4.31 18.52
N GLU A 79 7.96 -5.36 18.45
CA GLU A 79 7.92 -6.51 19.36
C GLU A 79 8.88 -6.22 20.49
N ARG A 80 8.41 -6.34 21.74
CA ARG A 80 9.19 -6.09 22.94
C ARG A 80 9.75 -7.39 23.53
N ASP A 81 10.72 -7.28 24.42
CA ASP A 81 11.38 -8.43 25.06
C ASP A 81 10.41 -9.28 25.89
N ASP A 82 9.32 -8.69 26.38
CA ASP A 82 8.24 -9.37 27.12
C ASP A 82 7.23 -10.08 26.18
N GLY A 83 7.46 -10.07 24.87
CA GLY A 83 6.58 -10.69 23.87
C GLY A 83 5.32 -9.88 23.54
N THR A 84 5.21 -8.63 24.02
CA THR A 84 4.11 -7.75 23.65
C THR A 84 4.41 -6.99 22.36
N PHE A 85 3.36 -6.62 21.63
CA PHE A 85 3.43 -5.78 20.44
C PHE A 85 2.90 -4.38 20.74
N GLY A 86 3.57 -3.36 20.20
CA GLY A 86 3.17 -1.96 20.30
C GLY A 86 3.20 -1.26 18.95
N LEU A 87 2.62 -0.06 18.89
CA LEU A 87 2.66 0.79 17.68
C LEU A 87 4.00 1.54 17.60
N THR A 88 4.49 1.70 16.38
CA THR A 88 5.49 2.70 16.02
C THR A 88 4.77 3.94 15.46
N PRO A 89 5.47 5.06 15.18
CA PRO A 89 4.86 6.19 14.48
C PRO A 89 4.22 5.82 13.13
N ILE A 90 4.74 4.81 12.42
CA ILE A 90 4.12 4.27 11.20
C ILE A 90 2.84 3.50 11.54
N GLY A 91 2.87 2.68 12.59
CA GLY A 91 1.71 1.92 13.06
C GLY A 91 0.57 2.80 13.55
N GLU A 92 0.87 3.95 14.17
CA GLU A 92 -0.14 4.94 14.58
C GLU A 92 -0.98 5.43 13.39
N CYS A 93 -0.39 5.54 12.20
CA CYS A 93 -1.12 5.91 10.98
C CYS A 93 -2.17 4.87 10.54
N LEU A 94 -2.15 3.65 11.06
CA LEU A 94 -3.16 2.62 10.77
C LEU A 94 -4.39 2.69 11.67
N ARG A 95 -4.39 3.52 12.70
CA ARG A 95 -5.56 3.71 13.58
C ARG A 95 -6.68 4.38 12.82
N THR A 96 -7.92 4.00 13.15
CA THR A 96 -9.13 4.59 12.54
C THR A 96 -9.51 5.94 13.15
N ASP A 97 -9.10 6.20 14.39
CA ASP A 97 -9.49 7.34 15.21
C ASP A 97 -8.47 8.51 15.18
N THR A 98 -7.44 8.45 14.32
CA THR A 98 -6.40 9.48 14.25
C THR A 98 -6.56 10.38 13.03
N PRO A 99 -6.34 11.70 13.15
CA PRO A 99 -6.27 12.60 11.99
C PRO A 99 -5.15 12.16 11.04
N GLY A 100 -5.44 12.13 9.73
CA GLY A 100 -4.46 11.68 8.73
C GLY A 100 -4.26 10.17 8.67
N SER A 101 -5.18 9.39 9.24
CA SER A 101 -5.16 7.92 9.17
C SER A 101 -4.98 7.41 7.74
N ALA A 102 -4.06 6.47 7.58
CA ALA A 102 -3.83 5.73 6.33
C ALA A 102 -4.66 4.43 6.24
N HIS A 103 -5.51 4.12 7.25
CA HIS A 103 -6.28 2.88 7.33
C HIS A 103 -7.07 2.60 6.06
N ALA A 104 -7.89 3.57 5.61
CA ALA A 104 -8.71 3.43 4.42
C ALA A 104 -7.87 3.22 3.14
N MET A 105 -6.74 3.93 3.05
CA MET A 105 -5.78 3.79 1.95
C MET A 105 -5.19 2.38 1.91
N VAL A 106 -4.75 1.86 3.05
CA VAL A 106 -4.17 0.51 3.15
C VAL A 106 -5.23 -0.53 2.79
N LYS A 107 -6.46 -0.42 3.29
CA LYS A 107 -7.56 -1.34 2.92
C LYS A 107 -7.85 -1.29 1.43
N LEU A 108 -7.81 -0.13 0.79
CA LEU A 108 -8.06 0.02 -0.65
C LEU A 108 -6.93 -0.62 -1.46
N PHE A 109 -5.68 -0.18 -1.28
CA PHE A 109 -4.57 -0.57 -2.17
C PHE A 109 -4.00 -1.96 -1.87
N ALA A 110 -4.00 -2.38 -0.61
CA ALA A 110 -3.58 -3.71 -0.21
C ALA A 110 -4.73 -4.73 -0.13
N GLY A 111 -5.96 -4.29 -0.36
CA GLY A 111 -7.16 -5.13 -0.36
C GLY A 111 -7.29 -6.01 -1.59
N PRO A 112 -8.16 -7.04 -1.51
CA PRO A 112 -8.28 -8.06 -2.56
C PRO A 112 -8.62 -7.45 -3.92
N ARG A 113 -9.50 -6.48 -3.97
CA ARG A 113 -9.96 -5.87 -5.24
C ARG A 113 -8.83 -5.30 -6.10
N ILE A 114 -7.94 -4.50 -5.52
CA ILE A 114 -6.78 -3.95 -6.24
C ILE A 114 -5.77 -5.05 -6.53
N GLN A 115 -5.52 -5.93 -5.55
CA GLN A 115 -4.57 -7.02 -5.71
C GLN A 115 -5.01 -8.03 -6.78
N ASP A 116 -6.31 -8.28 -6.91
CA ASP A 116 -6.84 -9.18 -7.94
C ASP A 116 -6.69 -8.62 -9.36
N ASN A 117 -6.67 -7.30 -9.53
CA ASN A 117 -6.36 -6.70 -10.84
C ASN A 117 -4.94 -7.03 -11.31
N TRP A 118 -3.99 -7.18 -10.39
CA TRP A 118 -2.61 -7.53 -10.74
C TRP A 118 -2.46 -8.98 -11.20
N LYS A 119 -3.40 -9.88 -10.88
CA LYS A 119 -3.39 -11.26 -11.38
C LYS A 119 -3.58 -11.31 -12.90
N ASP A 120 -4.30 -10.33 -13.46
CA ASP A 120 -4.61 -10.26 -14.87
C ASP A 120 -3.61 -9.38 -15.66
N LEU A 121 -2.45 -9.02 -15.04
CA LEU A 121 -1.46 -8.14 -15.66
C LEU A 121 -0.96 -8.68 -17.00
N GLU A 122 -0.71 -9.98 -17.11
CA GLU A 122 -0.27 -10.62 -18.35
C GLU A 122 -1.29 -10.46 -19.47
N TYR A 123 -2.58 -10.64 -19.15
CA TYR A 123 -3.67 -10.39 -20.10
C TYR A 123 -3.66 -8.94 -20.58
N CYS A 124 -3.57 -7.98 -19.66
CA CYS A 124 -3.54 -6.56 -20.00
C CYS A 124 -2.36 -6.21 -20.92
N VAL A 125 -1.17 -6.74 -20.63
CA VAL A 125 0.03 -6.49 -21.44
C VAL A 125 -0.06 -7.14 -22.82
N ARG A 126 -0.64 -8.33 -22.92
CA ARG A 126 -0.77 -9.05 -24.22
C ARG A 126 -1.85 -8.49 -25.13
N THR A 127 -2.94 -7.98 -24.56
CA THR A 127 -4.14 -7.59 -25.33
C THR A 127 -4.33 -6.08 -25.44
N GLY A 128 -3.73 -5.29 -24.52
CA GLY A 128 -4.03 -3.87 -24.37
C GLY A 128 -5.36 -3.60 -23.66
N GLU A 129 -6.11 -4.64 -23.29
CA GLU A 129 -7.41 -4.53 -22.64
C GLU A 129 -7.24 -4.47 -21.11
N PRO A 130 -8.09 -3.71 -20.40
CA PRO A 130 -8.00 -3.63 -18.93
C PRO A 130 -8.52 -4.91 -18.24
N ALA A 131 -7.94 -5.25 -17.09
CA ALA A 131 -8.23 -6.46 -16.31
C ALA A 131 -9.72 -6.70 -16.01
N PHE A 132 -10.49 -5.64 -15.75
CA PHE A 132 -11.90 -5.76 -15.45
C PHE A 132 -12.72 -6.33 -16.63
N ARG A 133 -12.27 -6.10 -17.87
CA ARG A 133 -12.89 -6.65 -19.08
C ARG A 133 -12.80 -8.17 -19.14
N GLN A 134 -11.65 -8.73 -18.75
CA GLN A 134 -11.49 -10.19 -18.69
C GLN A 134 -12.49 -10.84 -17.72
N ARG A 135 -12.90 -10.10 -16.67
CA ARG A 135 -13.87 -10.54 -15.68
C ARG A 135 -15.33 -10.21 -16.05
N GLY A 136 -15.57 -9.69 -17.25
CA GLY A 136 -16.91 -9.34 -17.74
C GLY A 136 -17.53 -8.11 -17.08
N LEU A 137 -16.73 -7.27 -16.40
CA LEU A 137 -17.20 -6.05 -15.77
C LEU A 137 -17.26 -4.90 -16.77
N ALA A 138 -18.26 -4.02 -16.64
CA ALA A 138 -18.44 -2.86 -17.50
C ALA A 138 -17.43 -1.74 -17.20
N ASP A 139 -17.08 -1.57 -15.93
CA ASP A 139 -16.10 -0.59 -15.44
C ASP A 139 -15.36 -1.14 -14.21
N PRO A 140 -14.19 -0.57 -13.84
CA PRO A 140 -13.36 -1.08 -12.73
C PRO A 140 -14.01 -0.90 -11.35
N PHE A 141 -15.18 -0.29 -11.31
CA PHE A 141 -15.90 0.05 -10.08
C PHE A 141 -17.27 -0.63 -9.99
N SER A 142 -17.66 -1.42 -10.99
CA SER A 142 -18.97 -2.12 -11.03
C SER A 142 -19.13 -3.13 -9.88
N ASP A 143 -18.02 -3.56 -9.28
CA ASP A 143 -17.96 -4.55 -8.20
C ASP A 143 -17.62 -3.89 -6.84
N ARG A 144 -18.28 -2.76 -6.55
CA ARG A 144 -18.03 -2.03 -5.29
C ARG A 144 -18.80 -2.63 -4.15
N ASP A 145 -18.09 -3.10 -3.13
CA ASP A 145 -18.66 -3.33 -1.81
C ASP A 145 -19.17 -1.99 -1.23
N PRO A 146 -20.37 -1.92 -0.65
CA PRO A 146 -20.86 -0.76 0.10
C PRO A 146 -19.89 -0.26 1.18
N GLU A 147 -19.10 -1.15 1.81
CA GLU A 147 -18.04 -0.77 2.74
C GLU A 147 -16.90 0.01 2.07
N ASP A 148 -16.63 -0.21 0.78
CA ASP A 148 -15.69 0.60 0.01
C ASP A 148 -16.14 2.07 -0.13
N ALA A 149 -17.40 2.38 0.14
CA ALA A 149 -17.89 3.74 0.19
C ALA A 149 -17.25 4.56 1.32
N ALA A 150 -16.84 3.92 2.41
CA ALA A 150 -16.11 4.56 3.50
C ALA A 150 -14.68 4.98 3.07
N THR A 151 -14.10 4.29 2.08
CA THR A 151 -12.77 4.61 1.54
C THR A 151 -12.78 5.81 0.58
N ARG A 152 -13.95 6.32 0.18
CA ARG A 152 -14.07 7.49 -0.73
C ARG A 152 -13.63 8.80 -0.11
N ARG A 153 -13.48 8.87 1.20
CA ARG A 153 -12.97 10.04 1.88
C ARG A 153 -11.45 9.96 2.00
N TRP A 154 -10.77 10.00 0.85
CA TRP A 154 -9.34 10.34 0.84
C TRP A 154 -9.18 11.66 1.60
N PRO A 155 -8.27 11.77 2.59
CA PRO A 155 -7.91 13.05 3.13
C PRO A 155 -7.32 13.86 1.97
N THR A 156 -8.15 14.69 1.34
CA THR A 156 -7.64 15.78 0.52
C THR A 156 -6.67 16.55 1.41
N SER A 157 -5.49 16.86 0.88
CA SER A 157 -4.46 17.67 1.54
C SER A 157 -5.09 18.72 2.45
N PRO A 158 -4.52 19.02 3.63
CA PRO A 158 -5.08 19.98 4.58
C PRO A 158 -5.30 21.39 4.02
N ASP A 159 -5.03 21.63 2.74
CA ASP A 159 -5.09 22.94 2.09
C ASP A 159 -6.09 23.06 0.92
N SER A 160 -7.15 22.24 0.87
CA SER A 160 -8.18 22.40 -0.17
C SER A 160 -9.20 23.51 0.13
N SER A 161 -8.97 24.36 1.15
CA SER A 161 -9.78 25.56 1.41
C SER A 161 -9.32 26.82 0.66
N ARG A 162 -8.23 26.75 -0.13
CA ARG A 162 -7.84 27.85 -0.98
C ARG A 162 -8.63 27.84 -2.28
N SER A 163 -9.50 28.84 -2.36
CA SER A 163 -10.27 29.37 -3.49
C SER A 163 -9.81 28.89 -4.88
N ARG A 164 -10.76 28.32 -5.62
CA ARG A 164 -10.65 28.14 -7.08
C ARG A 164 -10.54 29.51 -7.74
N SER A 165 -9.31 29.93 -8.00
CA SER A 165 -9.09 30.95 -9.02
C SER A 165 -9.30 30.31 -10.40
N PRO A 166 -10.00 30.97 -11.34
CA PRO A 166 -10.20 30.42 -12.67
C PRO A 166 -8.83 30.25 -13.36
N ALA A 167 -8.60 29.07 -13.93
CA ALA A 167 -7.40 28.77 -14.69
C ALA A 167 -7.25 29.73 -15.88
N PRO A 168 -6.05 30.27 -16.16
CA PRO A 168 -5.81 30.99 -17.38
C PRO A 168 -5.95 30.05 -18.59
N THR A 169 -6.73 30.48 -19.56
CA THR A 169 -6.91 29.82 -20.86
C THR A 169 -5.58 29.89 -21.61
N THR A 170 -4.74 28.86 -21.48
CA THR A 170 -3.58 28.71 -22.35
C THR A 170 -3.84 27.53 -23.29
N SER A 171 -3.77 27.85 -24.58
CA SER A 171 -3.85 26.95 -25.71
C SER A 171 -2.89 25.76 -25.55
N ARG A 172 -3.45 24.57 -25.72
CA ARG A 172 -2.77 23.27 -25.68
C ARG A 172 -1.65 23.23 -26.71
N PRO A 173 -0.39 23.00 -26.36
CA PRO A 173 0.63 22.72 -27.36
C PRO A 173 0.35 21.35 -27.97
N SER A 174 0.42 21.26 -29.31
CA SER A 174 0.29 20.05 -30.10
C SER A 174 1.32 19.01 -29.66
N ALA A 175 0.88 17.76 -29.51
CA ALA A 175 1.72 16.63 -29.18
C ALA A 175 2.83 16.45 -30.23
N PRO A 176 4.08 16.12 -29.85
CA PRO A 176 5.13 15.82 -30.81
C PRO A 176 4.81 14.51 -31.54
N SER A 177 4.82 14.58 -32.88
CA SER A 177 4.64 13.44 -33.77
C SER A 177 5.94 12.63 -33.87
N TRP A 178 6.01 11.54 -33.09
CA TRP A 178 7.11 10.57 -33.25
C TRP A 178 6.65 9.23 -33.84
N THR A 179 5.80 9.36 -34.87
CA THR A 179 5.45 8.26 -35.77
C THR A 179 5.94 8.60 -37.18
N SER A 180 7.24 8.42 -37.50
CA SER A 180 7.66 8.14 -38.90
C SER A 180 9.16 7.85 -39.10
N GLU A 181 10.02 7.70 -38.08
CA GLU A 181 11.43 7.42 -38.34
C GLU A 181 11.92 5.98 -38.06
N ALA A 182 11.03 5.09 -37.59
CA ALA A 182 11.40 3.69 -37.32
C ALA A 182 11.17 2.73 -38.49
N ALA A 183 10.70 3.20 -39.66
CA ALA A 183 10.40 2.34 -40.81
C ALA A 183 11.46 2.32 -41.94
N ALA A 184 12.54 3.10 -41.80
CA ALA A 184 13.53 3.26 -42.89
C ALA A 184 14.89 2.58 -42.64
N ALA A 185 15.06 1.76 -41.62
CA ALA A 185 16.32 1.09 -41.28
C ALA A 185 16.29 -0.43 -41.41
N ARG A 186 15.45 -1.00 -42.28
CA ARG A 186 15.52 -2.41 -42.66
C ARG A 186 15.28 -2.54 -44.17
N SER A 187 16.34 -2.31 -44.91
CA SER A 187 16.55 -2.84 -46.31
C SER A 187 18.02 -3.15 -46.45
#